data_81a5e2bd5e739bf64a7e154650679363
#
_entry.id   81a5e2bd5e739bf64a7e154650679363
#
_cell.length_a   1.000
_cell.length_b   1.000
_cell.length_c   1.000
_cell.angle_alpha   90.00
_cell.angle_beta   90.00
_cell.angle_gamma   90.00
#
_symmetry.space_group_name_H-M   'P 1'
#
loop_
_entity.id
_entity.type
_entity.pdbx_description
1 polymer ?
#
loop_
_entity_poly.entity_id
_entity_poly.type
_entity_poly.pdbx_seq_one_letter_code
_entity_poly.pdbx_strand_id
1 'polypeptide(L)'
;MTRRRSFRVLAEKKRDKSPARQRGRRSCSVVGRDPKVDLALLKIEVTGLPPITLADSSKVQVGEPVMAIGNPFGLERTVTVGVVSATARATGERPWDKYIQTDAAINPGNSGGPLINVQGRMIGVSTTFYSPSGASIGIGFAIPANLARATLERIAGKPLTSRP
;
A
#
# COMPACT_ATOMS: atom_id res chain seq x y z
N MET A 1 -8.70 11.62 28.35
CA MET A 1 -8.84 11.78 26.87
C MET A 1 -7.62 11.17 26.20
N THR A 2 -7.73 9.94 25.71
CA THR A 2 -6.62 9.19 25.10
C THR A 2 -6.40 9.70 23.68
N ARG A 3 -5.32 10.38 23.39
CA ARG A 3 -4.94 10.83 22.04
C ARG A 3 -4.77 9.59 21.15
N ARG A 4 -5.65 9.43 20.18
CA ARG A 4 -5.57 8.34 19.18
C ARG A 4 -4.40 8.60 18.25
N ARG A 5 -3.51 7.64 18.15
CA ARG A 5 -2.34 7.65 17.27
C ARG A 5 -2.72 7.01 15.94
N SER A 6 -2.52 7.70 14.83
CA SER A 6 -2.76 7.17 13.49
C SER A 6 -1.48 6.54 12.93
N PHE A 7 -1.60 5.37 12.31
CA PHE A 7 -0.51 4.65 11.67
C PHE A 7 -0.72 4.66 10.15
N ARG A 8 0.36 4.76 9.41
CA ARG A 8 0.37 4.66 7.95
C ARG A 8 1.26 3.51 7.52
N VAL A 9 0.81 2.76 6.51
CA VAL A 9 1.59 1.74 5.83
C VAL A 9 2.25 2.40 4.63
N LEU A 10 3.55 2.20 4.44
CA LEU A 10 4.25 2.60 3.24
C LEU A 10 5.19 1.47 2.81
N ALA A 11 5.17 1.12 1.53
CA ALA A 11 6.25 0.35 0.93
C ALA A 11 7.49 1.24 0.83
N GLU A 12 8.66 0.72 1.13
CA GLU A 12 9.88 1.52 1.24
C GLU A 12 10.41 1.88 -0.14
N LYS A 13 10.50 3.19 -0.46
CA LYS A 13 11.24 3.71 -1.59
C LYS A 13 12.41 4.57 -1.11
N LYS A 14 13.56 4.46 -1.79
CA LYS A 14 14.75 5.32 -1.56
C LYS A 14 14.37 6.80 -1.51
N ARG A 15 14.91 7.52 -0.53
CA ARG A 15 14.67 8.96 -0.31
C ARG A 15 15.00 9.78 -1.56
N ASP A 16 14.01 10.48 -2.10
CA ASP A 16 14.24 11.60 -2.99
C ASP A 16 14.65 12.83 -2.15
N LYS A 17 15.83 13.39 -2.45
CA LYS A 17 16.45 14.51 -1.73
C LYS A 17 16.14 15.87 -2.36
N SER A 18 15.12 16.02 -3.20
CA SER A 18 14.87 17.27 -3.91
C SER A 18 14.29 18.36 -2.99
N PRO A 19 14.83 19.61 -3.01
CA PRO A 19 14.43 20.70 -2.09
C PRO A 19 13.06 21.33 -2.36
N ALA A 20 12.42 21.03 -3.49
CA ALA A 20 11.28 21.81 -4.00
C ALA A 20 9.91 21.54 -3.34
N ARG A 21 9.80 20.73 -2.26
CA ARG A 21 8.52 20.27 -1.72
C ARG A 21 8.37 20.40 -0.21
N GLN A 22 8.42 21.63 0.31
CA GLN A 22 8.22 21.84 1.76
C GLN A 22 6.80 22.24 2.17
N ARG A 23 5.86 22.48 1.27
CA ARG A 23 4.47 22.80 1.64
C ARG A 23 3.69 21.52 1.95
N GLY A 24 3.28 21.36 3.22
CA GLY A 24 2.43 20.25 3.67
C GLY A 24 3.16 18.96 4.09
N ARG A 25 4.47 18.94 4.16
CA ARG A 25 5.24 17.78 4.70
C ARG A 25 5.00 17.64 6.19
N ARG A 26 4.42 16.53 6.60
CA ARG A 26 4.29 16.17 8.01
C ARG A 26 5.44 15.23 8.38
N SER A 27 6.03 15.45 9.54
CA SER A 27 7.03 14.53 10.08
C SER A 27 6.39 13.18 10.37
N CYS A 28 7.08 12.10 10.03
CA CYS A 28 6.70 10.75 10.43
C CYS A 28 7.92 10.05 11.05
N SER A 29 7.66 9.19 12.02
CA SER A 29 8.68 8.31 12.59
C SER A 29 8.46 6.88 12.13
N VAL A 30 9.55 6.17 11.84
CA VAL A 30 9.48 4.74 11.51
C VAL A 30 9.36 3.97 12.83
N VAL A 31 8.27 3.22 12.99
CA VAL A 31 8.04 2.34 14.15
C VAL A 31 8.83 1.04 13.98
N GLY A 32 8.84 0.51 12.76
CA GLY A 32 9.60 -0.67 12.41
C GLY A 32 9.44 -1.03 10.94
N ARG A 33 10.23 -2.01 10.48
CA ARG A 33 10.30 -2.42 9.08
C ARG A 33 10.37 -3.94 8.98
N ASP A 34 9.84 -4.47 7.89
CA ASP A 34 10.08 -5.84 7.46
C ASP A 34 10.58 -5.85 6.01
N PRO A 35 11.91 -5.93 5.80
CA PRO A 35 12.48 -5.98 4.46
C PRO A 35 12.07 -7.23 3.66
N LYS A 36 11.72 -8.33 4.33
CA LYS A 36 11.29 -9.57 3.66
C LYS A 36 9.94 -9.39 2.96
N VAL A 37 9.03 -8.62 3.58
CA VAL A 37 7.69 -8.32 3.03
C VAL A 37 7.65 -6.98 2.31
N ASP A 38 8.71 -6.15 2.42
CA ASP A 38 8.79 -4.80 1.86
C ASP A 38 7.76 -3.84 2.47
N LEU A 39 7.56 -3.94 3.77
CA LEU A 39 6.64 -3.09 4.52
C LEU A 39 7.34 -2.33 5.64
N ALA A 40 6.90 -1.10 5.86
CA ALA A 40 7.27 -0.30 7.01
C ALA A 40 6.03 0.26 7.71
N LEU A 41 6.05 0.25 9.03
CA LEU A 41 5.03 0.90 9.86
C LEU A 41 5.52 2.29 10.24
N LEU A 42 4.78 3.31 9.82
CA LEU A 42 5.06 4.70 10.14
C LEU A 42 4.03 5.25 11.11
N LYS A 43 4.51 6.07 12.04
CA LYS A 43 3.67 6.86 12.93
C LYS A 43 3.69 8.32 12.49
N ILE A 44 2.50 8.92 12.41
CA ILE A 44 2.31 10.35 12.16
C ILE A 44 1.56 10.98 13.34
N GLU A 45 1.92 12.20 13.70
CA GLU A 45 1.26 12.97 14.76
C GLU A 45 0.07 13.75 14.18
N VAL A 46 -0.95 13.00 13.73
CA VAL A 46 -2.21 13.56 13.20
C VAL A 46 -3.37 12.86 13.88
N THR A 47 -4.36 13.63 14.28
CA THR A 47 -5.60 13.13 14.87
C THR A 47 -6.77 13.37 13.91
N GLY A 48 -7.86 12.61 14.06
CA GLY A 48 -9.10 12.82 13.30
C GLY A 48 -9.09 12.27 11.87
N LEU A 49 -8.05 11.52 11.46
CA LEU A 49 -8.09 10.85 10.15
C LEU A 49 -8.97 9.59 10.24
N PRO A 50 -9.93 9.42 9.33
CA PRO A 50 -10.67 8.17 9.24
C PRO A 50 -9.71 7.03 8.83
N PRO A 51 -9.73 5.88 9.53
CA PRO A 51 -8.94 4.74 9.13
C PRO A 51 -9.56 4.08 7.89
N ILE A 52 -8.71 3.53 7.02
CA ILE A 52 -9.19 2.64 5.96
C ILE A 52 -9.49 1.26 6.54
N THR A 53 -10.61 0.67 6.12
CA THR A 53 -10.96 -0.71 6.49
C THR A 53 -10.19 -1.69 5.62
N LEU A 54 -9.59 -2.72 6.23
CA LEU A 54 -8.94 -3.80 5.52
C LEU A 54 -9.98 -4.86 5.13
N ALA A 55 -9.99 -5.27 3.86
CA ALA A 55 -10.75 -6.42 3.40
C ALA A 55 -10.02 -7.72 3.75
N ASP A 56 -10.74 -8.83 3.73
CA ASP A 56 -10.14 -10.16 3.71
C ASP A 56 -9.63 -10.47 2.30
N SER A 57 -8.32 -10.33 2.11
CA SER A 57 -7.69 -10.52 0.80
C SER A 57 -7.68 -11.98 0.31
N SER A 58 -8.04 -12.96 1.14
CA SER A 58 -8.20 -14.35 0.70
C SER A 58 -9.48 -14.57 -0.13
N LYS A 59 -10.43 -13.63 -0.06
CA LYS A 59 -11.71 -13.67 -0.79
C LYS A 59 -11.71 -12.87 -2.08
N VAL A 60 -10.61 -12.19 -2.38
CA VAL A 60 -10.46 -11.40 -3.60
C VAL A 60 -10.46 -12.32 -4.82
N GLN A 61 -11.23 -11.94 -5.84
CA GLN A 61 -11.41 -12.72 -7.06
C GLN A 61 -10.85 -11.97 -8.27
N VAL A 62 -10.39 -12.74 -9.26
CA VAL A 62 -10.00 -12.21 -10.58
C VAL A 62 -11.23 -11.56 -11.25
N GLY A 63 -11.03 -10.41 -11.87
CA GLY A 63 -12.08 -9.61 -12.49
C GLY A 63 -12.74 -8.59 -11.55
N GLU A 64 -12.48 -8.61 -10.24
CA GLU A 64 -13.00 -7.58 -9.34
C GLU A 64 -12.46 -6.19 -9.72
N PRO A 65 -13.34 -5.16 -9.85
CA PRO A 65 -12.88 -3.78 -10.07
C PRO A 65 -12.13 -3.25 -8.86
N VAL A 66 -11.01 -2.56 -9.13
CA VAL A 66 -10.13 -1.99 -8.11
C VAL A 66 -9.66 -0.59 -8.48
N MET A 67 -9.28 0.17 -7.46
CA MET A 67 -8.64 1.48 -7.60
C MET A 67 -7.32 1.48 -6.83
N ALA A 68 -6.26 1.93 -7.48
CA ALA A 68 -4.99 2.24 -6.82
C ALA A 68 -4.90 3.74 -6.57
N ILE A 69 -4.56 4.11 -5.34
CA ILE A 69 -4.43 5.52 -4.93
C ILE A 69 -2.98 5.78 -4.55
N GLY A 70 -2.40 6.82 -5.14
CA GLY A 70 -1.02 7.18 -4.87
C GLY A 70 -0.70 8.63 -5.18
N ASN A 71 0.59 8.92 -5.27
CA ASN A 71 1.13 10.22 -5.67
C ASN A 71 2.27 10.02 -6.67
N PRO A 72 1.97 9.47 -7.87
CA PRO A 72 2.98 9.24 -8.89
C PRO A 72 3.57 10.57 -9.35
N PHE A 73 4.88 10.58 -9.59
CA PHE A 73 5.63 11.76 -10.06
C PHE A 73 5.42 13.02 -9.23
N GLY A 74 4.75 12.88 -8.09
CA GLY A 74 4.41 13.98 -7.21
C GLY A 74 3.33 14.94 -7.73
N LEU A 75 2.51 14.50 -8.63
CA LEU A 75 1.39 15.25 -9.21
C LEU A 75 0.17 15.35 -8.29
N GLU A 76 0.36 15.15 -6.96
CA GLU A 76 -0.69 15.05 -5.97
C GLU A 76 -1.58 13.80 -6.18
N ARG A 77 -2.68 13.71 -5.44
CA ARG A 77 -3.51 12.50 -5.36
C ARG A 77 -3.93 11.99 -6.74
N THR A 78 -3.38 10.87 -7.15
CA THR A 78 -3.75 10.20 -8.40
C THR A 78 -4.50 8.92 -8.07
N VAL A 79 -5.58 8.68 -8.79
CA VAL A 79 -6.37 7.46 -8.75
C VAL A 79 -6.27 6.79 -10.11
N THR A 80 -5.93 5.51 -10.12
CA THR A 80 -6.00 4.67 -11.32
C THR A 80 -6.99 3.54 -11.08
N VAL A 81 -7.72 3.14 -12.11
CA VAL A 81 -8.78 2.13 -12.06
C VAL A 81 -8.38 0.96 -12.94
N GLY A 82 -8.74 -0.24 -12.53
CA GLY A 82 -8.55 -1.48 -13.26
C GLY A 82 -9.28 -2.63 -12.58
N VAL A 83 -8.82 -3.84 -12.82
CA VAL A 83 -9.34 -5.05 -12.20
C VAL A 83 -8.22 -5.86 -11.53
N VAL A 84 -8.61 -6.82 -10.71
CA VAL A 84 -7.71 -7.87 -10.24
C VAL A 84 -7.43 -8.80 -11.43
N SER A 85 -6.19 -8.82 -11.91
CA SER A 85 -5.76 -9.66 -13.04
C SER A 85 -5.35 -11.06 -12.60
N ALA A 86 -4.83 -11.21 -11.38
CA ALA A 86 -4.51 -12.50 -10.77
C ALA A 86 -4.44 -12.38 -9.25
N THR A 87 -4.65 -13.51 -8.57
CA THR A 87 -4.40 -13.67 -7.12
C THR A 87 -3.24 -14.63 -6.91
N ALA A 88 -2.52 -14.48 -5.79
CA ALA A 88 -1.38 -15.33 -5.44
C ALA A 88 -0.28 -15.42 -6.52
N ARG A 89 -0.04 -14.31 -7.25
CA ARG A 89 0.98 -14.25 -8.31
C ARG A 89 2.37 -14.34 -7.70
N ALA A 90 3.13 -15.35 -8.12
CA ALA A 90 4.55 -15.47 -7.81
C ALA A 90 5.39 -14.71 -8.84
N THR A 91 6.34 -13.89 -8.39
CA THR A 91 7.33 -13.19 -9.23
C THR A 91 8.72 -13.82 -9.11
N GLY A 92 8.94 -14.68 -8.14
CA GLY A 92 10.24 -15.30 -7.83
C GLY A 92 11.17 -14.39 -7.03
N GLU A 93 10.73 -13.18 -6.67
CA GLU A 93 11.57 -12.20 -5.99
C GLU A 93 11.59 -12.36 -4.47
N ARG A 94 10.57 -13.01 -3.89
CA ARG A 94 10.39 -13.06 -2.44
C ARG A 94 9.93 -14.42 -1.94
N PRO A 95 10.32 -14.85 -0.72
CA PRO A 95 9.93 -16.17 -0.19
C PRO A 95 8.42 -16.37 0.02
N TRP A 96 7.66 -15.28 0.21
CA TRP A 96 6.21 -15.30 0.45
C TRP A 96 5.37 -14.99 -0.79
N ASP A 97 5.97 -14.66 -1.88
CA ASP A 97 5.58 -14.23 -3.22
C ASP A 97 4.17 -14.67 -3.68
N LYS A 98 3.14 -14.00 -3.13
CA LYS A 98 1.71 -14.22 -3.42
C LYS A 98 1.01 -12.87 -3.62
N TYR A 99 1.46 -12.11 -4.61
CA TYR A 99 0.90 -10.80 -4.91
C TYR A 99 -0.51 -10.87 -5.47
N ILE A 100 -1.30 -9.81 -5.22
CA ILE A 100 -2.45 -9.47 -6.05
C ILE A 100 -1.91 -8.72 -7.26
N GLN A 101 -2.19 -9.23 -8.46
CA GLN A 101 -1.88 -8.55 -9.71
C GLN A 101 -3.06 -7.71 -10.16
N THR A 102 -2.82 -6.53 -10.72
CA THR A 102 -3.84 -5.62 -11.27
C THR A 102 -3.32 -4.95 -12.54
N ASP A 103 -4.24 -4.62 -13.44
CA ASP A 103 -3.98 -3.78 -14.61
C ASP A 103 -4.20 -2.28 -14.32
N ALA A 104 -4.74 -1.92 -13.14
CA ALA A 104 -4.69 -0.54 -12.67
C ALA A 104 -3.25 -0.02 -12.72
N ALA A 105 -3.03 1.12 -13.38
CA ALA A 105 -1.68 1.63 -13.62
C ALA A 105 -0.93 1.90 -12.30
N ILE A 106 0.09 1.11 -12.03
CA ILE A 106 1.03 1.29 -10.91
C ILE A 106 2.32 1.88 -11.46
N ASN A 107 2.66 3.07 -11.00
CA ASN A 107 3.86 3.81 -11.40
C ASN A 107 4.66 4.24 -10.15
N PRO A 108 5.93 4.68 -10.31
CA PRO A 108 6.72 5.25 -9.23
C PRO A 108 5.96 6.38 -8.50
N GLY A 109 5.66 6.18 -7.20
CA GLY A 109 4.85 7.09 -6.38
C GLY A 109 3.54 6.47 -5.89
N ASN A 110 3.03 5.41 -6.50
CA ASN A 110 1.88 4.65 -6.00
C ASN A 110 2.29 3.63 -4.91
N SER A 111 3.56 3.22 -4.88
CA SER A 111 4.07 2.26 -3.88
C SER A 111 3.79 2.74 -2.46
N GLY A 112 3.21 1.86 -1.62
CA GLY A 112 2.74 2.15 -0.27
C GLY A 112 1.33 2.73 -0.22
N GLY A 113 0.72 3.05 -1.37
CA GLY A 113 -0.68 3.43 -1.47
C GLY A 113 -1.61 2.22 -1.42
N PRO A 114 -2.89 2.42 -1.07
CA PRO A 114 -3.87 1.34 -1.03
C PRO A 114 -4.32 0.94 -2.43
N LEU A 115 -4.49 -0.38 -2.63
CA LEU A 115 -5.35 -0.94 -3.66
C LEU A 115 -6.70 -1.23 -2.98
N ILE A 116 -7.78 -0.60 -3.45
CA ILE A 116 -9.11 -0.67 -2.83
C ILE A 116 -10.12 -1.29 -3.78
N ASN A 117 -11.12 -1.98 -3.21
CA ASN A 117 -12.24 -2.53 -3.95
C ASN A 117 -13.41 -1.53 -4.04
N VAL A 118 -14.50 -1.93 -4.71
CA VAL A 118 -15.71 -1.10 -4.90
C VAL A 118 -16.43 -0.75 -3.60
N GLN A 119 -16.18 -1.47 -2.49
CA GLN A 119 -16.71 -1.15 -1.17
C GLN A 119 -15.82 -0.14 -0.40
N GLY A 120 -14.77 0.40 -1.03
CA GLY A 120 -13.82 1.30 -0.38
C GLY A 120 -12.89 0.62 0.64
N ARG A 121 -12.81 -0.72 0.62
CA ARG A 121 -11.95 -1.49 1.53
C ARG A 121 -10.61 -1.78 0.87
N MET A 122 -9.53 -1.69 1.63
CA MET A 122 -8.18 -2.00 1.14
C MET A 122 -7.98 -3.51 1.03
N ILE A 123 -7.76 -3.99 -0.19
CA ILE A 123 -7.43 -5.39 -0.50
C ILE A 123 -5.93 -5.64 -0.54
N GLY A 124 -5.12 -4.59 -0.73
CA GLY A 124 -3.67 -4.71 -0.78
C GLY A 124 -2.95 -3.38 -0.67
N VAL A 125 -1.62 -3.46 -0.57
CA VAL A 125 -0.69 -2.32 -0.59
C VAL A 125 0.10 -2.37 -1.88
N SER A 126 -0.06 -1.37 -2.75
CA SER A 126 0.69 -1.27 -4.01
C SER A 126 2.19 -1.24 -3.73
N THR A 127 2.98 -2.04 -4.43
CA THR A 127 4.42 -2.15 -4.18
C THR A 127 5.26 -2.00 -5.44
N THR A 128 5.10 -2.86 -6.42
CA THR A 128 5.94 -2.90 -7.62
C THR A 128 5.11 -3.11 -8.87
N PHE A 129 5.74 -3.04 -10.02
CA PHE A 129 5.14 -3.37 -11.32
C PHE A 129 6.22 -3.97 -12.21
N TYR A 130 5.79 -4.82 -13.13
CA TYR A 130 6.67 -5.32 -14.17
C TYR A 130 6.69 -4.33 -15.33
N SER A 131 7.88 -3.93 -15.78
CA SER A 131 8.02 -3.02 -16.90
C SER A 131 9.42 -3.09 -17.53
N PRO A 132 9.53 -3.50 -18.77
CA PRO A 132 10.78 -3.40 -19.52
C PRO A 132 11.19 -1.94 -19.83
N SER A 133 10.22 -1.04 -19.94
CA SER A 133 10.43 0.38 -20.34
C SER A 133 10.47 1.36 -19.15
N GLY A 134 10.17 0.89 -17.93
CA GLY A 134 10.08 1.73 -16.73
C GLY A 134 8.74 2.42 -16.51
N ALA A 135 7.76 2.25 -17.42
CA ALA A 135 6.39 2.73 -17.27
C ALA A 135 5.42 1.55 -17.10
N SER A 136 4.27 1.79 -16.46
CA SER A 136 3.23 0.75 -16.31
C SER A 136 2.73 0.27 -17.67
N ILE A 137 2.72 -1.05 -17.85
CA ILE A 137 2.15 -1.75 -19.02
C ILE A 137 0.92 -2.57 -18.62
N GLY A 138 0.25 -2.27 -17.50
CA GLY A 138 -0.89 -3.02 -17.01
C GLY A 138 -0.52 -4.27 -16.18
N ILE A 139 0.71 -4.33 -15.65
CA ILE A 139 1.16 -5.44 -14.79
C ILE A 139 1.68 -4.84 -13.48
N GLY A 140 0.75 -4.50 -12.60
CA GLY A 140 1.03 -3.98 -11.26
C GLY A 140 0.83 -5.04 -10.19
N PHE A 141 1.52 -4.91 -9.06
CA PHE A 141 1.48 -5.84 -7.94
C PHE A 141 1.19 -5.14 -6.63
N ALA A 142 0.37 -5.78 -5.80
CA ALA A 142 0.06 -5.33 -4.45
C ALA A 142 0.29 -6.46 -3.44
N ILE A 143 0.84 -6.12 -2.28
CA ILE A 143 0.96 -7.00 -1.12
C ILE A 143 -0.44 -7.22 -0.55
N PRO A 144 -0.94 -8.47 -0.41
CA PRO A 144 -2.29 -8.74 0.09
C PRO A 144 -2.55 -8.15 1.49
N ALA A 145 -3.76 -7.63 1.71
CA ALA A 145 -4.12 -6.96 2.96
C ALA A 145 -3.96 -7.85 4.20
N ASN A 146 -4.23 -9.16 4.10
CA ASN A 146 -4.04 -10.10 5.22
C ASN A 146 -2.56 -10.22 5.60
N LEU A 147 -1.65 -10.30 4.61
CA LEU A 147 -0.21 -10.34 4.85
C LEU A 147 0.28 -9.00 5.42
N ALA A 148 -0.21 -7.88 4.87
CA ALA A 148 0.12 -6.55 5.37
C ALA A 148 -0.32 -6.40 6.83
N ARG A 149 -1.55 -6.79 7.18
CA ARG A 149 -2.06 -6.77 8.55
C ARG A 149 -1.16 -7.57 9.49
N ALA A 150 -0.91 -8.85 9.20
CA ALA A 150 -0.11 -9.73 10.04
C ALA A 150 1.31 -9.17 10.27
N THR A 151 1.93 -8.63 9.21
CA THR A 151 3.26 -8.02 9.28
C THR A 151 3.26 -6.78 10.16
N LEU A 152 2.28 -5.90 10.00
CA LEU A 152 2.19 -4.64 10.74
C LEU A 152 1.84 -4.88 12.22
N GLU A 153 0.98 -5.85 12.53
CA GLU A 153 0.67 -6.25 13.90
C GLU A 153 1.91 -6.79 14.61
N ARG A 154 2.71 -7.60 13.92
CA ARG A 154 4.00 -8.08 14.42
C ARG A 154 4.97 -6.93 14.70
N ILE A 155 5.10 -5.96 13.79
CA ILE A 155 5.95 -4.77 13.99
C ILE A 155 5.43 -3.91 15.14
N ALA A 156 4.11 -3.75 15.27
CA ALA A 156 3.48 -2.95 16.32
C ALA A 156 3.48 -3.61 17.69
N GLY A 157 3.68 -4.94 17.76
CA GLY A 157 3.54 -5.73 18.99
C GLY A 157 2.11 -5.80 19.54
N LYS A 158 1.10 -5.50 18.70
CA LYS A 158 -0.32 -5.48 19.09
C LYS A 158 -1.23 -5.53 17.87
N PRO A 159 -2.50 -5.99 18.04
CA PRO A 159 -3.49 -5.97 16.97
C PRO A 159 -3.73 -4.56 16.40
N LEU A 160 -3.88 -4.48 15.09
CA LEU A 160 -4.36 -3.28 14.42
C LEU A 160 -5.89 -3.27 14.57
N THR A 161 -6.40 -2.41 15.45
CA THR A 161 -7.83 -2.25 15.61
C THR A 161 -8.42 -1.62 14.35
N SER A 162 -9.02 -2.44 13.48
CA SER A 162 -10.01 -1.95 12.54
C SER A 162 -11.29 -1.71 13.34
N ARG A 163 -11.82 -0.48 13.35
CA ARG A 163 -13.21 -0.32 13.79
C ARG A 163 -14.14 -0.87 12.72
N PRO A 164 -15.23 -1.52 13.15
CA PRO A 164 -16.33 -1.86 12.25
C PRO A 164 -16.91 -0.60 11.61
#